data_42012096b1c206c83543830c8221cbb1
#
_entry.id   42012096b1c206c83543830c8221cbb1
#
_cell.length_a   1.000
_cell.length_b   1.000
_cell.length_c   1.000
_cell.angle_alpha   90.00
_cell.angle_beta   90.00
_cell.angle_gamma   90.00
#
_symmetry.space_group_name_H-M   'P 1'
#
loop_
_entity.id
_entity.type
_entity.pdbx_description
1 polymer ?
#
loop_
_entity_poly.entity_id
_entity_poly.type
_entity_poly.pdbx_seq_one_letter_code
_entity_poly.pdbx_strand_id
1 'polypeptide(L)'
;RIMINLDKADRYFDEVFALLEKTGTTNLIVMKGGQPAKEVKEKFGAYLDKVIYMPVVTINNVESEKAIYDFLNDLKPVAFELCYSNAESPVPLKMAKELKGHSLIWYNTLWDWLCAGHHDDKAVEDLDGTYGYMIDTLGARILQTDRPQLMLDYLRSRKLHE
;
A
#
# COMPACT_ATOMS: atom_id res chain seq x y z
N ARG A 1 -18.76 1.79 2.64
CA ARG A 1 -18.33 2.80 1.66
C ARG A 1 -17.15 2.20 0.89
N ILE A 2 -17.23 2.22 -0.45
CA ILE A 2 -16.17 1.66 -1.31
C ILE A 2 -15.19 2.79 -1.64
N MET A 3 -13.90 2.53 -1.51
CA MET A 3 -12.83 3.37 -2.03
C MET A 3 -12.27 2.77 -3.33
N ILE A 4 -11.80 3.61 -4.22
CA ILE A 4 -11.24 3.20 -5.51
C ILE A 4 -9.76 3.53 -5.52
N ASN A 5 -8.91 2.53 -5.75
CA ASN A 5 -7.49 2.72 -6.01
C ASN A 5 -7.28 2.97 -7.50
N LEU A 6 -6.73 4.13 -7.85
CA LEU A 6 -6.41 4.50 -9.23
C LEU A 6 -4.94 4.23 -9.52
N ASP A 7 -4.68 3.12 -10.20
CA ASP A 7 -3.31 2.76 -10.62
C ASP A 7 -2.84 3.67 -11.75
N LYS A 8 -1.57 4.11 -11.68
CA LYS A 8 -0.92 4.99 -12.68
C LYS A 8 -1.62 6.33 -12.93
N ALA A 9 -2.50 6.74 -12.04
CA ALA A 9 -3.20 8.02 -12.13
C ALA A 9 -2.27 9.23 -11.94
N ASP A 10 -1.13 9.03 -11.31
CA ASP A 10 -0.06 10.01 -11.15
C ASP A 10 0.46 10.60 -12.47
N ARG A 11 0.26 9.91 -13.59
CA ARG A 11 0.61 10.38 -14.95
C ARG A 11 -0.36 11.40 -15.52
N TYR A 12 -1.60 11.40 -14.99
CA TYR A 12 -2.73 12.21 -15.47
C TYR A 12 -3.41 12.89 -14.29
N PHE A 13 -2.61 13.34 -13.31
CA PHE A 13 -3.12 13.78 -12.02
C PHE A 13 -4.12 14.93 -12.14
N ASP A 14 -3.81 15.96 -12.95
CA ASP A 14 -4.66 17.15 -13.11
C ASP A 14 -6.00 16.79 -13.76
N GLU A 15 -5.99 15.96 -14.81
CA GLU A 15 -7.21 15.55 -15.51
C GLU A 15 -8.08 14.65 -14.64
N VAL A 16 -7.46 13.70 -13.92
CA VAL A 16 -8.14 12.83 -12.98
C VAL A 16 -8.75 13.67 -11.86
N PHE A 17 -7.97 14.60 -11.28
CA PHE A 17 -8.45 15.45 -10.21
C PHE A 17 -9.63 16.32 -10.62
N ALA A 18 -9.57 16.97 -11.80
CA ALA A 18 -10.68 17.74 -12.35
C ALA A 18 -11.95 16.91 -12.51
N LEU A 19 -11.82 15.63 -12.95
CA LEU A 19 -12.95 14.71 -13.05
C LEU A 19 -13.53 14.37 -11.66
N LEU A 20 -12.67 14.12 -10.67
CA LEU A 20 -13.08 13.80 -9.30
C LEU A 20 -13.81 14.98 -8.63
N GLU A 21 -13.35 16.22 -8.85
CA GLU A 21 -14.07 17.40 -8.37
C GLU A 21 -15.44 17.52 -9.04
N LYS A 22 -15.50 17.34 -10.37
CA LYS A 22 -16.76 17.41 -11.13
C LYS A 22 -17.78 16.37 -10.66
N THR A 23 -17.33 15.19 -10.24
CA THR A 23 -18.20 14.09 -9.77
C THR A 23 -18.44 14.09 -8.27
N GLY A 24 -17.75 14.94 -7.51
CA GLY A 24 -17.82 14.96 -6.05
C GLY A 24 -17.26 13.70 -5.37
N THR A 25 -16.29 13.04 -6.00
CA THR A 25 -15.76 11.73 -5.55
C THR A 25 -14.30 11.77 -5.06
N THR A 26 -13.73 12.93 -4.85
CA THR A 26 -12.34 13.10 -4.39
C THR A 26 -12.03 12.29 -3.13
N ASN A 27 -12.97 12.23 -2.18
CA ASN A 27 -12.84 11.54 -0.90
C ASN A 27 -13.03 10.01 -0.98
N LEU A 28 -13.23 9.46 -2.17
CA LEU A 28 -13.37 8.01 -2.41
C LEU A 28 -12.13 7.41 -3.10
N ILE A 29 -11.13 8.24 -3.38
CA ILE A 29 -10.03 7.86 -4.25
C ILE A 29 -8.73 7.76 -3.47
N VAL A 30 -7.99 6.68 -3.76
CA VAL A 30 -6.57 6.53 -3.45
C VAL A 30 -5.80 6.65 -4.75
N MET A 31 -4.94 7.66 -4.85
CA MET A 31 -3.97 7.83 -5.94
C MET A 31 -2.61 7.33 -5.46
N LYS A 32 -1.89 6.61 -6.29
CA LYS A 32 -0.59 6.07 -5.92
C LYS A 32 0.49 6.34 -6.97
N GLY A 33 1.73 6.34 -6.54
CA GLY A 33 2.89 6.52 -7.41
C GLY A 33 4.21 6.25 -6.71
N GLY A 34 5.26 6.09 -7.50
CA GLY A 34 6.62 5.79 -7.03
C GLY A 34 7.59 6.99 -7.04
N GLN A 35 7.09 8.23 -7.20
CA GLN A 35 7.92 9.43 -7.19
C GLN A 35 8.45 9.72 -5.79
N PRO A 36 9.64 10.37 -5.66
CA PRO A 36 10.15 10.85 -4.39
C PRO A 36 9.20 11.85 -3.69
N ALA A 37 9.19 11.88 -2.37
CA ALA A 37 8.32 12.74 -1.57
C ALA A 37 8.39 14.22 -1.97
N LYS A 38 9.60 14.74 -2.24
CA LYS A 38 9.80 16.11 -2.70
C LYS A 38 9.09 16.38 -4.02
N GLU A 39 9.20 15.48 -4.99
CA GLU A 39 8.57 15.62 -6.30
C GLU A 39 7.04 15.57 -6.19
N VAL A 40 6.50 14.65 -5.36
CA VAL A 40 5.07 14.56 -5.07
C VAL A 40 4.55 15.88 -4.47
N LYS A 41 5.28 16.44 -3.50
CA LYS A 41 4.93 17.70 -2.86
C LYS A 41 4.95 18.89 -3.83
N GLU A 42 5.95 18.94 -4.70
CA GLU A 42 6.09 20.02 -5.70
C GLU A 42 5.01 19.93 -6.79
N LYS A 43 4.72 18.73 -7.30
CA LYS A 43 3.76 18.54 -8.40
C LYS A 43 2.30 18.52 -7.94
N PHE A 44 2.03 17.86 -6.83
CA PHE A 44 0.66 17.53 -6.43
C PHE A 44 0.24 18.20 -5.11
N GLY A 45 1.11 19.00 -4.50
CA GLY A 45 0.90 19.59 -3.17
C GLY A 45 -0.44 20.30 -2.99
N ALA A 46 -0.95 20.96 -4.04
CA ALA A 46 -2.23 21.65 -4.02
C ALA A 46 -3.46 20.72 -3.91
N TYR A 47 -3.28 19.42 -4.08
CA TYR A 47 -4.36 18.43 -4.10
C TYR A 47 -4.28 17.41 -2.95
N LEU A 48 -3.15 17.38 -2.22
CA LEU A 48 -2.87 16.32 -1.22
C LEU A 48 -3.76 16.41 0.03
N ASP A 49 -4.43 17.53 0.26
CA ASP A 49 -5.45 17.70 1.30
C ASP A 49 -6.85 17.20 0.88
N LYS A 50 -7.04 16.94 -0.41
CA LYS A 50 -8.34 16.57 -1.00
C LYS A 50 -8.42 15.12 -1.43
N VAL A 51 -7.30 14.47 -1.74
CA VAL A 51 -7.21 13.06 -2.14
C VAL A 51 -6.21 12.32 -1.27
N ILE A 52 -6.40 11.00 -1.11
CA ILE A 52 -5.39 10.17 -0.48
C ILE A 52 -4.32 9.86 -1.53
N TYR A 53 -3.08 10.32 -1.29
CA TYR A 53 -1.92 9.86 -2.05
C TYR A 53 -1.19 8.78 -1.27
N MET A 54 -0.97 7.63 -1.90
CA MET A 54 -0.28 6.48 -1.32
C MET A 54 1.04 6.24 -2.05
N PRO A 55 2.19 6.46 -1.41
CA PRO A 55 3.48 6.13 -1.98
C PRO A 55 3.64 4.63 -2.20
N VAL A 56 4.20 4.25 -3.35
CA VAL A 56 4.63 2.88 -3.65
C VAL A 56 6.15 2.83 -3.46
N VAL A 57 6.62 2.02 -2.51
CA VAL A 57 8.04 1.93 -2.17
C VAL A 57 8.52 0.47 -2.22
N THR A 58 9.57 0.21 -3.00
CA THR A 58 10.24 -1.09 -3.01
C THR A 58 11.27 -1.14 -1.89
N ILE A 59 11.11 -2.10 -0.95
CA ILE A 59 11.88 -2.19 0.31
C ILE A 59 12.80 -3.41 0.36
N ASN A 60 13.61 -3.62 -0.67
CA ASN A 60 14.52 -4.77 -0.77
C ASN A 60 15.82 -4.64 0.05
N ASN A 61 16.19 -3.44 0.45
CA ASN A 61 17.45 -3.14 1.14
C ASN A 61 17.31 -1.92 2.07
N VAL A 62 18.31 -1.69 2.89
CA VAL A 62 18.33 -0.62 3.91
C VAL A 62 18.28 0.78 3.30
N GLU A 63 18.83 0.98 2.10
CA GLU A 63 18.82 2.26 1.40
C GLU A 63 17.40 2.72 1.06
N SER A 64 16.48 1.78 0.86
CA SER A 64 15.06 2.08 0.56
C SER A 64 14.31 2.71 1.73
N GLU A 65 14.79 2.56 2.95
CA GLU A 65 14.18 3.17 4.14
C GLU A 65 14.13 4.70 4.05
N LYS A 66 15.15 5.29 3.43
CA LYS A 66 15.20 6.74 3.26
C LYS A 66 13.95 7.30 2.58
N ALA A 67 13.45 6.62 1.55
CA ALA A 67 12.25 7.05 0.85
C ALA A 67 11.04 7.10 1.78
N ILE A 68 10.89 6.11 2.67
CA ILE A 68 9.79 6.07 3.64
C ILE A 68 9.91 7.22 4.65
N TYR A 69 11.11 7.45 5.19
CA TYR A 69 11.33 8.56 6.13
C TYR A 69 11.13 9.93 5.49
N ASP A 70 11.54 10.12 4.24
CA ASP A 70 11.29 11.35 3.49
C ASP A 70 9.78 11.62 3.39
N PHE A 71 8.96 10.61 3.08
CA PHE A 71 7.50 10.73 3.07
C PHE A 71 6.91 11.01 4.46
N LEU A 72 7.37 10.31 5.49
CA LEU A 72 6.88 10.53 6.85
C LEU A 72 7.17 11.94 7.36
N ASN A 73 8.32 12.49 7.00
CA ASN A 73 8.72 13.84 7.40
C ASN A 73 7.94 14.91 6.61
N ASP A 74 7.77 14.72 5.32
CA ASP A 74 7.25 15.75 4.41
C ASP A 74 5.73 15.73 4.23
N LEU A 75 5.11 14.56 4.16
CA LEU A 75 3.73 14.39 3.72
C LEU A 75 2.84 13.57 4.66
N LYS A 76 3.44 12.74 5.54
CA LYS A 76 2.73 11.88 6.50
C LYS A 76 1.58 11.08 5.86
N PRO A 77 1.85 10.26 4.85
CA PRO A 77 0.81 9.56 4.10
C PRO A 77 0.00 8.63 5.00
N VAL A 78 -1.30 8.50 4.71
CA VAL A 78 -2.22 7.61 5.43
C VAL A 78 -1.82 6.14 5.29
N ALA A 79 -1.27 5.78 4.11
CA ALA A 79 -0.83 4.42 3.81
C ALA A 79 0.40 4.43 2.89
N PHE A 80 1.18 3.35 2.94
CA PHE A 80 2.22 3.01 1.98
C PHE A 80 1.88 1.68 1.31
N GLU A 81 2.02 1.58 -0.01
CA GLU A 81 2.16 0.30 -0.68
C GLU A 81 3.63 -0.11 -0.65
N LEU A 82 3.94 -1.16 0.11
CA LEU A 82 5.28 -1.70 0.23
C LEU A 82 5.43 -2.93 -0.65
N CYS A 83 6.45 -2.92 -1.51
CA CYS A 83 6.79 -4.04 -2.38
C CYS A 83 8.18 -4.57 -2.02
N TYR A 84 8.35 -5.89 -2.00
CA TYR A 84 9.67 -6.49 -1.77
C TYR A 84 9.76 -7.86 -2.47
N SER A 85 10.93 -8.16 -3.02
CA SER A 85 11.23 -9.44 -3.67
C SER A 85 12.34 -10.21 -2.95
N ASN A 86 13.05 -9.55 -2.02
CA ASN A 86 14.09 -10.17 -1.21
C ASN A 86 13.52 -10.62 0.14
N ALA A 87 13.28 -11.92 0.30
CA ALA A 87 12.75 -12.52 1.54
C ALA A 87 13.70 -12.34 2.74
N GLU A 88 14.99 -12.14 2.51
CA GLU A 88 16.00 -11.93 3.56
C GLU A 88 16.14 -10.46 3.97
N SER A 89 15.44 -9.54 3.29
CA SER A 89 15.47 -8.12 3.65
C SER A 89 14.95 -7.90 5.08
N PRO A 90 15.69 -7.21 5.95
CA PRO A 90 15.21 -6.86 7.29
C PRO A 90 14.19 -5.71 7.27
N VAL A 91 14.08 -5.00 6.14
CA VAL A 91 13.30 -3.76 6.03
C VAL A 91 11.80 -3.98 6.22
N PRO A 92 11.15 -5.01 5.65
CA PRO A 92 9.72 -5.26 5.89
C PRO A 92 9.37 -5.38 7.39
N LEU A 93 10.17 -6.16 8.14
CA LEU A 93 9.99 -6.33 9.60
C LEU A 93 10.24 -5.04 10.38
N LYS A 94 11.20 -4.23 9.96
CA LYS A 94 11.48 -2.93 10.56
C LYS A 94 10.33 -1.97 10.32
N MET A 95 9.86 -1.86 9.08
CA MET A 95 8.75 -0.97 8.72
C MET A 95 7.43 -1.38 9.38
N ALA A 96 7.18 -2.67 9.59
CA ALA A 96 6.04 -3.15 10.37
C ALA A 96 5.97 -2.55 11.78
N LYS A 97 7.11 -2.33 12.40
CA LYS A 97 7.22 -1.72 13.73
C LYS A 97 7.13 -0.20 13.69
N GLU A 98 7.85 0.42 12.77
CA GLU A 98 8.00 1.88 12.72
C GLU A 98 6.78 2.59 12.14
N LEU A 99 6.06 1.98 11.20
CA LEU A 99 4.83 2.55 10.66
C LEU A 99 3.61 2.32 11.54
N LYS A 100 3.72 1.45 12.55
CA LYS A 100 2.61 1.17 13.47
C LYS A 100 2.14 2.44 14.19
N GLY A 101 0.86 2.80 13.98
CA GLY A 101 0.27 4.01 14.57
C GLY A 101 0.57 5.30 13.80
N HIS A 102 1.34 5.24 12.71
CA HIS A 102 1.64 6.38 11.85
C HIS A 102 1.00 6.27 10.47
N SER A 103 1.15 5.12 9.83
CA SER A 103 0.61 4.86 8.48
C SER A 103 0.15 3.42 8.37
N LEU A 104 -0.84 3.18 7.53
CA LEU A 104 -1.26 1.83 7.18
C LEU A 104 -0.25 1.21 6.20
N ILE A 105 -0.12 -0.10 6.25
CA ILE A 105 0.71 -0.85 5.30
C ILE A 105 -0.20 -1.62 4.35
N TRP A 106 0.01 -1.40 3.06
CA TRP A 106 -0.59 -2.14 1.96
C TRP A 106 0.47 -3.05 1.35
N TYR A 107 0.16 -4.34 1.24
CA TYR A 107 0.92 -5.29 0.43
C TYR A 107 0.10 -5.78 -0.75
N ASN A 108 0.82 -6.07 -1.84
CA ASN A 108 0.25 -6.58 -3.08
C ASN A 108 0.65 -8.06 -3.22
N THR A 109 -0.35 -8.96 -3.18
CA THR A 109 -0.14 -10.41 -3.23
C THR A 109 -0.34 -11.02 -4.62
N LEU A 110 -0.43 -10.19 -5.68
CA LEU A 110 -0.70 -10.67 -7.05
C LEU A 110 0.48 -11.47 -7.62
N TRP A 111 1.71 -11.04 -7.34
CA TRP A 111 2.91 -11.63 -7.94
C TRP A 111 4.06 -11.79 -6.94
N ASP A 112 4.83 -12.84 -7.13
CA ASP A 112 5.97 -13.21 -6.29
C ASP A 112 6.92 -12.05 -5.99
N TRP A 113 7.32 -11.29 -7.02
CA TRP A 113 8.29 -10.18 -6.88
C TRP A 113 7.76 -8.95 -6.13
N LEU A 114 6.48 -8.90 -5.80
CA LEU A 114 5.88 -7.84 -5.00
C LEU A 114 5.82 -8.18 -3.50
N CYS A 115 6.00 -9.45 -3.16
CA CYS A 115 5.76 -9.96 -1.80
C CYS A 115 6.66 -11.14 -1.41
N ALA A 116 7.81 -11.34 -2.10
CA ALA A 116 8.82 -12.36 -1.79
C ALA A 116 8.23 -13.74 -1.51
N GLY A 117 7.38 -14.25 -2.40
CA GLY A 117 6.78 -15.58 -2.30
C GLY A 117 5.46 -15.66 -1.55
N HIS A 118 5.03 -14.59 -0.87
CA HIS A 118 3.74 -14.57 -0.15
C HIS A 118 2.58 -14.16 -1.08
N HIS A 119 2.49 -14.76 -2.28
CA HIS A 119 1.51 -14.40 -3.30
C HIS A 119 0.25 -15.29 -3.24
N ASP A 120 -0.78 -14.88 -3.97
CA ASP A 120 -2.11 -15.49 -3.94
C ASP A 120 -2.15 -17.00 -4.25
N ASP A 121 -1.31 -17.49 -5.18
CA ASP A 121 -1.27 -18.92 -5.49
C ASP A 121 -0.65 -19.72 -4.33
N LYS A 122 0.33 -19.14 -3.63
CA LYS A 122 0.87 -19.76 -2.41
C LYS A 122 -0.15 -19.76 -1.27
N ALA A 123 -0.99 -18.75 -1.17
CA ALA A 123 -2.05 -18.67 -0.17
C ALA A 123 -3.08 -19.79 -0.29
N VAL A 124 -3.29 -20.34 -1.50
CA VAL A 124 -4.18 -21.53 -1.68
C VAL A 124 -3.66 -22.76 -0.92
N GLU A 125 -2.34 -22.88 -0.77
CA GLU A 125 -1.70 -23.98 -0.06
C GLU A 125 -1.52 -23.67 1.43
N ASP A 126 -1.19 -22.43 1.78
CA ASP A 126 -0.84 -22.00 3.14
C ASP A 126 -1.31 -20.57 3.41
N LEU A 127 -2.53 -20.44 3.94
CA LEU A 127 -3.13 -19.16 4.28
C LEU A 127 -2.39 -18.44 5.42
N ASP A 128 -1.98 -19.19 6.46
CA ASP A 128 -1.32 -18.61 7.63
C ASP A 128 0.11 -18.16 7.31
N GLY A 129 0.86 -18.95 6.55
CA GLY A 129 2.20 -18.60 6.12
C GLY A 129 2.24 -17.52 5.02
N THR A 130 1.09 -17.17 4.43
CA THR A 130 0.98 -16.16 3.38
C THR A 130 0.25 -14.93 3.88
N TYR A 131 -1.08 -14.90 3.83
CA TYR A 131 -1.87 -13.75 4.31
C TYR A 131 -1.70 -13.51 5.80
N GLY A 132 -1.67 -14.60 6.60
CA GLY A 132 -1.43 -14.52 8.04
C GLY A 132 -0.09 -13.88 8.37
N TYR A 133 0.99 -14.31 7.73
CA TYR A 133 2.31 -13.73 7.90
C TYR A 133 2.34 -12.22 7.59
N MET A 134 1.73 -11.80 6.48
CA MET A 134 1.65 -10.38 6.13
C MET A 134 0.88 -9.56 7.16
N ILE A 135 -0.22 -10.10 7.69
CA ILE A 135 -1.06 -9.40 8.66
C ILE A 135 -0.38 -9.34 10.03
N ASP A 136 0.07 -10.47 10.54
CA ASP A 136 0.52 -10.61 11.92
C ASP A 136 1.97 -10.17 12.12
N THR A 137 2.82 -10.47 11.13
CA THR A 137 4.26 -10.23 11.21
C THR A 137 4.65 -8.94 10.51
N LEU A 138 4.17 -8.72 9.29
CA LEU A 138 4.50 -7.52 8.50
C LEU A 138 3.53 -6.36 8.71
N GLY A 139 2.50 -6.52 9.54
CA GLY A 139 1.61 -5.44 9.94
C GLY A 139 0.66 -4.94 8.85
N ALA A 140 0.40 -5.74 7.82
CA ALA A 140 -0.54 -5.39 6.77
C ALA A 140 -1.92 -5.02 7.33
N ARG A 141 -2.50 -3.97 6.78
CA ARG A 141 -3.89 -3.56 7.05
C ARG A 141 -4.71 -3.49 5.77
N ILE A 142 -4.04 -3.49 4.63
CA ILE A 142 -4.65 -3.53 3.31
C ILE A 142 -3.88 -4.58 2.50
N LEU A 143 -4.60 -5.50 1.87
CA LEU A 143 -4.04 -6.53 0.99
C LEU A 143 -4.73 -6.45 -0.37
N GLN A 144 -3.94 -6.41 -1.43
CA GLN A 144 -4.43 -6.52 -2.80
C GLN A 144 -4.32 -7.95 -3.26
N THR A 145 -5.42 -8.55 -3.73
CA THR A 145 -5.50 -9.97 -4.11
C THR A 145 -6.37 -10.17 -5.35
N ASP A 146 -6.00 -11.16 -6.16
CA ASP A 146 -6.84 -11.70 -7.25
C ASP A 146 -7.81 -12.79 -6.75
N ARG A 147 -7.72 -13.17 -5.47
CA ARG A 147 -8.57 -14.20 -4.84
C ARG A 147 -9.42 -13.61 -3.70
N PRO A 148 -10.29 -12.62 -3.99
CA PRO A 148 -10.98 -11.87 -2.93
C PRO A 148 -11.87 -12.75 -2.06
N GLN A 149 -12.51 -13.78 -2.61
CA GLN A 149 -13.34 -14.70 -1.80
C GLN A 149 -12.50 -15.48 -0.80
N LEU A 150 -11.37 -16.05 -1.26
CA LEU A 150 -10.46 -16.81 -0.38
C LEU A 150 -9.94 -15.94 0.77
N MET A 151 -9.52 -14.71 0.45
CA MET A 151 -9.03 -13.76 1.44
C MET A 151 -10.13 -13.35 2.43
N LEU A 152 -11.33 -13.02 1.96
CA LEU A 152 -12.44 -12.63 2.83
C LEU A 152 -12.85 -13.76 3.77
N ASP A 153 -12.92 -15.02 3.29
CA ASP A 153 -13.25 -16.17 4.12
C ASP A 153 -12.17 -16.40 5.19
N TYR A 154 -10.90 -16.26 4.83
CA TYR A 154 -9.80 -16.32 5.78
C TYR A 154 -9.88 -15.20 6.83
N LEU A 155 -10.07 -13.94 6.43
CA LEU A 155 -10.20 -12.82 7.35
C LEU A 155 -11.39 -12.96 8.29
N ARG A 156 -12.53 -13.43 7.79
CA ARG A 156 -13.75 -13.70 8.60
C ARG A 156 -13.51 -14.81 9.62
N SER A 157 -12.86 -15.90 9.22
CA SER A 157 -12.52 -17.01 10.14
C SER A 157 -11.67 -16.52 11.33
N ARG A 158 -10.87 -15.47 11.12
CA ARG A 158 -10.01 -14.84 12.12
C ARG A 158 -10.66 -13.63 12.81
N LYS A 159 -11.92 -13.29 12.49
CA LYS A 159 -12.64 -12.12 13.00
C LYS A 159 -11.93 -10.78 12.71
N LEU A 160 -11.23 -10.71 11.59
CA LEU A 160 -10.53 -9.52 11.10
C LEU A 160 -11.37 -8.73 10.08
N HIS A 161 -12.48 -9.31 9.60
CA HIS A 161 -13.44 -8.68 8.68
C HIS A 161 -14.86 -9.17 9.04
N GLU A 162 -15.87 -8.31 8.77
CA GLU A 162 -17.29 -8.62 8.93
C GLU A 162 -17.84 -9.54 7.83
#